data_837de69122720f254db3df478ad2b6be
#
_entry.id   837de69122720f254db3df478ad2b6be
#
_cell.length_a   1.000
_cell.length_b   1.000
_cell.length_c   1.000
_cell.angle_alpha   90.00
_cell.angle_beta   90.00
_cell.angle_gamma   90.00
#
_symmetry.space_group_name_H-M   'P 1'
#
loop_
_entity.id
_entity.type
_entity.pdbx_description
1 polymer ?
#
loop_
_entity_poly.entity_id
_entity_poly.type
_entity_poly.pdbx_seq_one_letter_code
_entity_poly.pdbx_strand_id
1 'polypeptide(L)'
;MTQAATNVNSTANAQPSSTVGSRLRSSPALKAAVDAILRETASASAQITDTRPSNPGLKESYDSMLKRCADVRGRGLLYPYIGSGAGNGALVELADGSVKWDMICGIGVHFFGHSHPALIEAAAVSAVDDVIKHGNLLSNMEAYEFGEVLLAEAKKHSRLKHVYVATSGAMANENALKVCYQKHAPASRVLCFQDCFMGRSITMCQIGDGPDYRQGIPLSTLVDYMPFWEPAM
;
A
#
# COMPACT_ATOMS: atom_id res chain seq x y z
N MET A 1 59.05 13.44 46.88
CA MET A 1 58.40 13.81 45.61
C MET A 1 57.02 13.13 45.55
N THR A 2 56.00 13.91 45.86
CA THR A 2 54.63 13.44 46.10
C THR A 2 53.86 13.55 44.74
N GLN A 3 53.44 12.41 44.20
CA GLN A 3 52.59 12.41 43.03
C GLN A 3 51.13 12.69 43.43
N ALA A 4 50.60 13.77 42.95
CA ALA A 4 49.20 14.11 43.07
C ALA A 4 48.37 13.23 42.10
N ALA A 5 47.46 12.42 42.65
CA ALA A 5 46.48 11.66 41.88
C ALA A 5 45.38 12.62 41.41
N THR A 6 45.28 12.82 40.11
CA THR A 6 44.15 13.53 39.47
C THR A 6 42.93 12.61 39.47
N ASN A 7 41.96 12.94 40.31
CA ASN A 7 40.62 12.34 40.29
C ASN A 7 39.89 12.80 39.04
N VAL A 8 39.78 11.95 38.03
CA VAL A 8 38.89 12.14 36.90
C VAL A 8 37.50 11.73 37.34
N ASN A 9 36.67 12.70 37.69
CA ASN A 9 35.24 12.50 37.91
C ASN A 9 34.60 12.09 36.58
N SER A 10 34.45 10.80 36.37
CA SER A 10 33.58 10.23 35.33
C SER A 10 32.13 10.48 35.76
N THR A 11 31.54 11.59 35.28
CA THR A 11 30.08 11.71 35.24
C THR A 11 29.58 10.66 34.27
N ALA A 12 29.21 9.49 34.79
CA ALA A 12 28.50 8.48 34.02
C ALA A 12 27.23 9.13 33.46
N ASN A 13 27.22 9.42 32.16
CA ASN A 13 26.03 9.81 31.45
C ASN A 13 25.03 8.65 31.56
N ALA A 14 24.08 8.77 32.49
CA ALA A 14 22.96 7.83 32.57
C ALA A 14 22.27 7.82 31.23
N GLN A 15 22.25 6.68 30.55
CA GLN A 15 21.54 6.54 29.28
C GLN A 15 20.05 6.85 29.49
N PRO A 16 19.42 7.62 28.61
CA PRO A 16 18.00 7.94 28.73
C PRO A 16 17.17 6.66 28.76
N SER A 17 16.17 6.60 29.64
CA SER A 17 15.26 5.45 29.80
C SER A 17 14.37 5.17 28.57
N SER A 18 14.43 6.03 27.55
CA SER A 18 13.63 5.91 26.30
C SER A 18 14.44 6.41 25.11
N THR A 19 14.15 5.85 23.94
CA THR A 19 14.77 6.30 22.67
C THR A 19 14.25 7.66 22.24
N VAL A 20 14.99 8.38 21.39
CA VAL A 20 14.52 9.63 20.77
C VAL A 20 13.24 9.39 19.99
N GLY A 21 13.18 8.32 19.19
CA GLY A 21 12.00 7.97 18.40
C GLY A 21 10.76 7.69 19.27
N SER A 22 10.90 6.97 20.39
CA SER A 22 9.76 6.72 21.29
C SER A 22 9.26 8.01 21.96
N ARG A 23 10.17 8.92 22.32
CA ARG A 23 9.78 10.24 22.85
C ARG A 23 9.08 11.11 21.80
N LEU A 24 9.55 11.07 20.55
CA LEU A 24 8.89 11.79 19.46
C LEU A 24 7.46 11.26 19.24
N ARG A 25 7.29 9.94 19.16
CA ARG A 25 5.95 9.31 18.97
C ARG A 25 4.99 9.60 20.12
N SER A 26 5.48 9.71 21.36
CA SER A 26 4.67 10.05 22.53
C SER A 26 4.54 11.56 22.80
N SER A 27 5.07 12.41 21.92
CA SER A 27 5.05 13.86 22.09
C SER A 27 3.63 14.42 22.07
N PRO A 28 3.21 15.17 23.12
CA PRO A 28 1.90 15.86 23.09
C PRO A 28 1.75 16.85 21.92
N ALA A 29 2.85 17.47 21.50
CA ALA A 29 2.84 18.38 20.37
C ALA A 29 2.56 17.65 19.05
N LEU A 30 3.15 16.46 18.85
CA LEU A 30 2.86 15.62 17.69
C LEU A 30 1.39 15.18 17.69
N LYS A 31 0.89 14.72 18.84
CA LYS A 31 -0.53 14.35 18.97
C LYS A 31 -1.45 15.51 18.61
N ALA A 32 -1.19 16.70 19.14
CA ALA A 32 -2.00 17.89 18.83
C ALA A 32 -1.97 18.26 17.34
N ALA A 33 -0.82 18.07 16.65
CA ALA A 33 -0.71 18.28 15.21
C ALA A 33 -1.53 17.25 14.42
N VAL A 34 -1.49 15.98 14.79
CA VAL A 34 -2.30 14.91 14.18
C VAL A 34 -3.79 15.17 14.39
N ASP A 35 -4.21 15.54 15.62
CA ASP A 35 -5.59 15.91 15.92
C ASP A 35 -6.07 17.11 15.09
N ALA A 36 -5.19 18.08 14.79
CA ALA A 36 -5.49 19.18 13.89
C ALA A 36 -5.70 18.71 12.45
N ILE A 37 -4.84 17.86 11.92
CA ILE A 37 -4.98 17.25 10.58
C ILE A 37 -6.33 16.52 10.49
N LEU A 38 -6.69 15.72 11.48
CA LEU A 38 -7.95 14.98 11.49
C LEU A 38 -9.16 15.90 11.48
N ARG A 39 -9.13 16.99 12.25
CA ARG A 39 -10.24 17.98 12.25
C ARG A 39 -10.37 18.65 10.89
N GLU A 40 -9.29 19.11 10.29
CA GLU A 40 -9.33 19.80 8.99
C GLU A 40 -9.79 18.86 7.87
N THR A 41 -9.28 17.64 7.84
CA THR A 41 -9.71 16.66 6.84
C THR A 41 -11.17 16.24 7.02
N ALA A 42 -11.63 16.07 8.26
CA ALA A 42 -13.05 15.81 8.53
C ALA A 42 -13.95 16.98 8.10
N SER A 43 -13.54 18.22 8.39
CA SER A 43 -14.26 19.44 7.96
C SER A 43 -14.34 19.56 6.44
N ALA A 44 -13.27 19.25 5.72
CA ALA A 44 -13.25 19.24 4.26
C ALA A 44 -14.14 18.11 3.69
N SER A 45 -14.00 16.89 4.20
CA SER A 45 -14.80 15.74 3.78
C SER A 45 -16.30 15.94 3.99
N ALA A 46 -16.70 16.59 5.09
CA ALA A 46 -18.10 16.88 5.37
C ALA A 46 -18.79 17.79 4.33
N GLN A 47 -18.03 18.45 3.46
CA GLN A 47 -18.57 19.23 2.35
C GLN A 47 -18.91 18.37 1.11
N ILE A 48 -18.50 17.09 1.13
CA ILE A 48 -18.76 16.12 0.06
C ILE A 48 -19.89 15.21 0.53
N THR A 49 -21.14 15.62 0.25
CA THR A 49 -22.34 14.97 0.77
C THR A 49 -23.15 14.20 -0.27
N ASP A 50 -22.99 14.56 -1.55
CA ASP A 50 -23.73 13.93 -2.65
C ASP A 50 -22.96 14.13 -3.96
N THR A 51 -23.40 13.40 -4.99
CA THR A 51 -22.88 13.57 -6.35
C THR A 51 -23.19 14.95 -6.92
N ARG A 52 -22.27 15.49 -7.69
CA ARG A 52 -22.47 16.76 -8.39
C ARG A 52 -21.75 16.77 -9.74
N PRO A 53 -22.24 17.56 -10.73
CA PRO A 53 -21.59 17.72 -12.01
C PRO A 53 -20.27 18.49 -11.88
N SER A 54 -19.47 18.47 -12.95
CA SER A 54 -18.25 19.27 -13.07
C SER A 54 -18.56 20.78 -13.01
N ASN A 55 -17.62 21.54 -12.46
CA ASN A 55 -17.64 22.98 -12.49
C ASN A 55 -17.11 23.48 -13.84
N PRO A 56 -17.93 24.21 -14.65
CA PRO A 56 -17.48 24.72 -15.95
C PRO A 56 -16.23 25.61 -15.85
N GLY A 57 -16.05 26.34 -14.72
CA GLY A 57 -14.86 27.17 -14.48
C GLY A 57 -13.57 26.39 -14.29
N LEU A 58 -13.63 25.08 -14.02
CA LEU A 58 -12.46 24.21 -13.86
C LEU A 58 -12.15 23.38 -15.10
N LYS A 59 -13.00 23.45 -16.14
CA LYS A 59 -12.91 22.58 -17.32
C LYS A 59 -11.56 22.69 -18.03
N GLU A 60 -11.11 23.92 -18.32
CA GLU A 60 -9.86 24.14 -19.05
C GLU A 60 -8.63 23.61 -18.28
N SER A 61 -8.57 23.88 -16.97
CA SER A 61 -7.49 23.36 -16.11
C SER A 61 -7.50 21.85 -16.03
N TYR A 62 -8.68 21.24 -15.95
CA TYR A 62 -8.84 19.79 -15.92
C TYR A 62 -8.41 19.12 -17.23
N ASP A 63 -8.84 19.66 -18.37
CA ASP A 63 -8.43 19.19 -19.68
C ASP A 63 -6.89 19.30 -19.85
N SER A 64 -6.29 20.37 -19.36
CA SER A 64 -4.84 20.53 -19.32
C SER A 64 -4.14 19.48 -18.46
N MET A 65 -4.69 19.13 -17.29
CA MET A 65 -4.16 18.03 -16.45
C MET A 65 -4.23 16.69 -17.16
N LEU A 66 -5.36 16.37 -17.80
CA LEU A 66 -5.53 15.14 -18.57
C LEU A 66 -4.53 15.04 -19.72
N LYS A 67 -4.32 16.16 -20.43
CA LYS A 67 -3.31 16.24 -21.51
C LYS A 67 -1.89 15.97 -20.94
N ARG A 68 -1.51 16.63 -19.85
CA ARG A 68 -0.21 16.41 -19.22
C ARG A 68 -0.02 14.94 -18.80
N CYS A 69 -1.06 14.31 -18.25
CA CYS A 69 -1.01 12.89 -17.94
C CYS A 69 -0.78 12.04 -19.19
N ALA A 70 -1.44 12.35 -20.27
CA ALA A 70 -1.28 11.65 -21.55
C ALA A 70 0.13 11.82 -22.12
N ASP A 71 0.65 13.04 -22.09
CA ASP A 71 2.01 13.39 -22.58
C ASP A 71 3.08 12.60 -21.80
N VAL A 72 2.97 12.57 -20.46
CA VAL A 72 3.93 11.83 -19.60
C VAL A 72 3.83 10.33 -19.77
N ARG A 73 2.62 9.78 -19.97
CA ARG A 73 2.40 8.35 -20.08
C ARG A 73 2.57 7.78 -21.49
N GLY A 74 2.66 8.64 -22.49
CA GLY A 74 2.62 8.26 -23.90
C GLY A 74 1.23 7.83 -24.40
N ARG A 75 0.19 7.93 -23.56
CA ARG A 75 -1.22 7.64 -23.88
C ARG A 75 -2.14 8.23 -22.81
N GLY A 76 -3.41 8.46 -23.18
CA GLY A 76 -4.44 8.90 -22.23
C GLY A 76 -4.65 7.94 -21.04
N LEU A 77 -5.29 8.46 -19.99
CA LEU A 77 -5.77 7.64 -18.89
C LEU A 77 -6.84 6.68 -19.40
N LEU A 78 -6.92 5.47 -18.84
CA LEU A 78 -7.99 4.52 -19.15
C LEU A 78 -9.36 5.11 -18.81
N TYR A 79 -9.45 5.74 -17.66
CA TYR A 79 -10.59 6.57 -17.26
C TYR A 79 -10.06 7.99 -17.05
N PRO A 80 -10.71 9.02 -17.62
CA PRO A 80 -10.23 10.40 -17.55
C PRO A 80 -10.60 11.03 -16.19
N TYR A 81 -10.17 10.37 -15.10
CA TYR A 81 -10.48 10.79 -13.74
C TYR A 81 -9.20 11.15 -13.00
N ILE A 82 -9.12 12.39 -12.56
CA ILE A 82 -8.07 12.91 -11.69
C ILE A 82 -8.75 13.37 -10.40
N GLY A 83 -8.42 12.76 -9.27
CA GLY A 83 -8.96 13.16 -7.97
C GLY A 83 -8.47 14.53 -7.53
N SER A 84 -9.31 15.28 -6.81
CA SER A 84 -8.90 16.52 -6.15
C SER A 84 -8.03 16.26 -4.92
N GLY A 85 -8.04 15.05 -4.39
CA GLY A 85 -7.42 14.65 -3.13
C GLY A 85 -8.43 14.60 -1.97
N ALA A 86 -9.70 14.89 -2.21
CA ALA A 86 -10.75 14.84 -1.21
C ALA A 86 -11.84 13.82 -1.56
N GLY A 87 -12.46 13.27 -0.51
CA GLY A 87 -13.58 12.35 -0.63
C GLY A 87 -14.27 12.15 0.72
N ASN A 88 -15.38 11.41 0.72
CA ASN A 88 -16.14 11.10 1.94
C ASN A 88 -16.80 9.73 1.79
N GLY A 89 -16.31 8.72 2.47
CA GLY A 89 -16.84 7.36 2.35
C GLY A 89 -16.78 6.84 0.92
N ALA A 90 -17.93 6.60 0.30
CA ALA A 90 -18.00 6.14 -1.08
C ALA A 90 -17.97 7.26 -2.14
N LEU A 91 -17.89 8.52 -1.72
CA LEU A 91 -17.87 9.68 -2.60
C LEU A 91 -16.44 10.17 -2.82
N VAL A 92 -16.09 10.46 -4.07
CA VAL A 92 -14.79 11.02 -4.47
C VAL A 92 -15.00 12.31 -5.26
N GLU A 93 -14.26 13.35 -4.91
CA GLU A 93 -14.22 14.59 -5.67
C GLU A 93 -13.11 14.52 -6.72
N LEU A 94 -13.42 14.92 -7.94
CA LEU A 94 -12.44 15.08 -9.01
C LEU A 94 -11.95 16.52 -9.11
N ALA A 95 -10.80 16.70 -9.76
CA ALA A 95 -10.17 18.02 -9.91
C ALA A 95 -10.97 19.00 -10.80
N ASP A 96 -12.03 18.54 -11.49
CA ASP A 96 -13.00 19.38 -12.16
C ASP A 96 -14.16 19.84 -11.25
N GLY A 97 -14.09 19.52 -9.97
CA GLY A 97 -15.11 19.81 -8.98
C GLY A 97 -16.32 18.87 -9.01
N SER A 98 -16.36 17.90 -9.90
CA SER A 98 -17.44 16.89 -9.87
C SER A 98 -17.25 15.94 -8.69
N VAL A 99 -18.36 15.43 -8.16
CA VAL A 99 -18.35 14.37 -7.13
C VAL A 99 -19.06 13.15 -7.70
N LYS A 100 -18.46 11.99 -7.53
CA LYS A 100 -18.93 10.71 -8.06
C LYS A 100 -18.93 9.64 -6.98
N TRP A 101 -19.76 8.61 -7.17
CA TRP A 101 -19.61 7.36 -6.44
C TRP A 101 -18.37 6.63 -6.93
N ASP A 102 -17.49 6.26 -6.01
CA ASP A 102 -16.36 5.40 -6.32
C ASP A 102 -16.79 3.93 -6.28
N MET A 103 -17.17 3.41 -7.44
CA MET A 103 -17.53 2.00 -7.61
C MET A 103 -16.32 1.11 -7.94
N ILE A 104 -15.13 1.70 -8.02
CA ILE A 104 -13.88 0.99 -8.35
C ILE A 104 -13.12 0.63 -7.09
N CYS A 105 -13.17 1.49 -6.07
CA CYS A 105 -12.50 1.33 -4.77
C CYS A 105 -11.02 0.96 -4.91
N GLY A 106 -10.32 1.51 -5.92
CA GLY A 106 -8.93 1.15 -6.22
C GLY A 106 -8.71 -0.34 -6.51
N ILE A 107 -9.72 -1.03 -7.06
CA ILE A 107 -9.77 -2.48 -7.27
C ILE A 107 -9.66 -3.23 -5.91
N GLY A 108 -10.50 -2.81 -4.94
CA GLY A 108 -10.60 -3.42 -3.62
C GLY A 108 -9.60 -2.91 -2.57
N VAL A 109 -8.89 -1.82 -2.85
CA VAL A 109 -7.92 -1.23 -1.89
C VAL A 109 -8.60 -0.22 -0.96
N HIS A 110 -9.59 0.52 -1.43
CA HIS A 110 -10.30 1.57 -0.68
C HIS A 110 -11.59 1.10 0.01
N PHE A 111 -11.67 -0.13 0.47
CA PHE A 111 -12.90 -0.66 1.07
C PHE A 111 -13.29 -0.02 2.40
N PHE A 112 -12.42 0.74 3.05
CA PHE A 112 -12.79 1.58 4.21
C PHE A 112 -13.42 2.93 3.80
N GLY A 113 -13.42 3.25 2.52
CA GLY A 113 -13.88 4.54 1.98
C GLY A 113 -12.83 5.64 2.03
N HIS A 114 -13.15 6.73 1.32
CA HIS A 114 -12.28 7.90 1.24
C HIS A 114 -12.26 8.68 2.56
N SER A 115 -11.11 9.27 2.88
CA SER A 115 -10.90 10.13 4.07
C SER A 115 -11.18 9.43 5.39
N HIS A 116 -10.96 8.11 5.47
CA HIS A 116 -11.16 7.36 6.72
C HIS A 116 -10.19 7.86 7.81
N PRO A 117 -10.67 8.30 8.99
CA PRO A 117 -9.84 8.98 9.98
C PRO A 117 -8.68 8.13 10.50
N ALA A 118 -8.88 6.85 10.73
CA ALA A 118 -7.81 5.97 11.20
C ALA A 118 -6.68 5.78 10.16
N LEU A 119 -7.00 5.84 8.86
CA LEU A 119 -5.98 5.77 7.79
C LEU A 119 -5.19 7.07 7.70
N ILE A 120 -5.87 8.22 7.85
CA ILE A 120 -5.23 9.54 7.88
C ILE A 120 -4.32 9.65 9.10
N GLU A 121 -4.79 9.22 10.27
CA GLU A 121 -4.00 9.21 11.50
C GLU A 121 -2.74 8.36 11.34
N ALA A 122 -2.87 7.11 10.87
CA ALA A 122 -1.75 6.23 10.63
C ALA A 122 -0.73 6.82 9.64
N ALA A 123 -1.20 7.45 8.55
CA ALA A 123 -0.34 8.12 7.59
C ALA A 123 0.39 9.32 8.19
N ALA A 124 -0.31 10.17 8.95
CA ALA A 124 0.26 11.35 9.60
C ALA A 124 1.32 10.97 10.65
N VAL A 125 1.04 9.95 11.47
CA VAL A 125 2.00 9.45 12.46
C VAL A 125 3.21 8.82 11.78
N SER A 126 2.99 8.03 10.73
CA SER A 126 4.11 7.38 10.03
C SER A 126 5.00 8.35 9.25
N ALA A 127 4.49 9.54 8.90
CA ALA A 127 5.26 10.55 8.17
C ALA A 127 6.44 11.13 8.98
N VAL A 128 6.38 11.08 10.30
CA VAL A 128 7.47 11.57 11.18
C VAL A 128 8.47 10.48 11.56
N ASP A 129 8.21 9.25 11.18
CA ASP A 129 9.18 8.18 11.35
C ASP A 129 10.22 8.20 10.22
N ASP A 130 11.40 7.64 10.49
CA ASP A 130 12.41 7.50 9.44
C ASP A 130 11.91 6.58 8.33
N VAL A 131 11.94 7.10 7.09
CA VAL A 131 11.39 6.40 5.91
C VAL A 131 12.29 5.26 5.39
N ILE A 132 13.52 5.13 5.87
CA ILE A 132 14.42 4.01 5.52
C ILE A 132 14.03 2.76 6.35
N LYS A 133 12.80 2.35 6.23
CA LYS A 133 12.20 1.37 7.14
C LYS A 133 12.22 -0.05 6.66
N HIS A 134 12.40 -0.26 5.37
CA HIS A 134 12.13 -1.54 4.76
C HIS A 134 13.34 -2.08 4.03
N GLY A 135 14.22 -2.67 4.78
CA GLY A 135 15.26 -3.50 4.22
C GLY A 135 15.57 -4.61 5.22
N ASN A 136 16.09 -5.71 4.73
CA ASN A 136 16.60 -6.78 5.58
C ASN A 136 17.83 -6.35 6.40
N LEU A 137 18.35 -5.15 6.14
CA LEU A 137 19.55 -4.63 6.78
C LEU A 137 19.23 -3.71 7.96
N LEU A 138 18.11 -2.99 7.90
CA LEU A 138 17.60 -2.16 8.99
C LEU A 138 16.09 -2.28 9.02
N SER A 139 15.55 -2.82 10.09
CA SER A 139 14.13 -3.08 10.24
C SER A 139 13.53 -2.21 11.35
N ASN A 140 12.24 -1.98 11.27
CA ASN A 140 11.42 -1.41 12.33
C ASN A 140 10.31 -2.38 12.73
N MET A 141 9.66 -2.11 13.85
CA MET A 141 8.68 -3.04 14.43
C MET A 141 7.33 -3.03 13.70
N GLU A 142 6.93 -1.94 13.06
CA GLU A 142 5.60 -1.78 12.45
C GLU A 142 5.29 -2.85 11.39
N ALA A 143 6.30 -3.23 10.59
CA ALA A 143 6.15 -4.31 9.60
C ALA A 143 5.93 -5.69 10.26
N TYR A 144 6.58 -5.93 11.40
CA TYR A 144 6.41 -7.17 12.16
C TYR A 144 5.09 -7.20 12.92
N GLU A 145 4.68 -6.11 13.53
CA GLU A 145 3.38 -5.96 14.20
C GLU A 145 2.22 -6.18 13.22
N PHE A 146 2.32 -5.62 12.02
CA PHE A 146 1.37 -5.91 10.94
C PHE A 146 1.37 -7.40 10.58
N GLY A 147 2.56 -8.01 10.48
CA GLY A 147 2.71 -9.44 10.25
C GLY A 147 2.09 -10.30 11.36
N GLU A 148 2.22 -9.90 12.62
CA GLU A 148 1.62 -10.58 13.77
C GLU A 148 0.09 -10.55 13.70
N VAL A 149 -0.51 -9.40 13.36
CA VAL A 149 -1.96 -9.27 13.18
C VAL A 149 -2.45 -10.19 12.06
N LEU A 150 -1.79 -10.18 10.90
CA LEU A 150 -2.14 -11.07 9.78
C LEU A 150 -2.02 -12.54 10.16
N LEU A 151 -0.96 -12.92 10.86
CA LEU A 151 -0.76 -14.30 11.31
C LEU A 151 -1.78 -14.72 12.37
N ALA A 152 -2.16 -13.83 13.27
CA ALA A 152 -3.19 -14.09 14.26
C ALA A 152 -4.54 -14.44 13.60
N GLU A 153 -4.93 -13.68 12.58
CA GLU A 153 -6.13 -13.97 11.80
C GLU A 153 -6.00 -15.26 10.97
N ALA A 154 -4.90 -15.43 10.26
CA ALA A 154 -4.68 -16.60 9.42
C ALA A 154 -4.66 -17.92 10.23
N LYS A 155 -4.09 -17.90 11.42
CA LYS A 155 -3.99 -19.09 12.30
C LYS A 155 -5.32 -19.58 12.81
N LYS A 156 -6.38 -18.78 12.81
CA LYS A 156 -7.73 -19.22 13.21
C LYS A 156 -8.24 -20.37 12.34
N HIS A 157 -7.84 -20.40 11.06
CA HIS A 157 -8.36 -21.37 10.09
C HIS A 157 -7.26 -22.02 9.23
N SER A 158 -6.00 -21.87 9.60
CA SER A 158 -4.87 -22.43 8.85
C SER A 158 -3.68 -22.83 9.74
N ARG A 159 -2.72 -23.52 9.14
CA ARG A 159 -1.44 -23.88 9.77
C ARG A 159 -0.31 -22.93 9.40
N LEU A 160 -0.61 -21.74 8.88
CA LEU A 160 0.40 -20.75 8.51
C LEU A 160 1.17 -20.28 9.76
N LYS A 161 2.49 -20.18 9.63
CA LYS A 161 3.39 -19.83 10.74
C LYS A 161 4.21 -18.57 10.46
N HIS A 162 4.33 -18.18 9.21
CA HIS A 162 5.19 -17.10 8.77
C HIS A 162 4.44 -16.22 7.78
N VAL A 163 4.81 -14.93 7.75
CA VAL A 163 4.33 -13.95 6.79
C VAL A 163 5.54 -13.22 6.19
N TYR A 164 5.44 -12.91 4.92
CA TYR A 164 6.39 -12.07 4.21
C TYR A 164 5.62 -10.99 3.46
N VAL A 165 5.92 -9.73 3.79
CA VAL A 165 5.28 -8.57 3.15
C VAL A 165 6.07 -8.20 1.91
N ALA A 166 5.39 -8.04 0.78
CA ALA A 166 5.96 -7.65 -0.49
C ALA A 166 5.36 -6.32 -0.98
N THR A 167 6.00 -5.70 -1.97
CA THR A 167 5.63 -4.38 -2.48
C THR A 167 4.37 -4.36 -3.36
N SER A 168 3.91 -5.53 -3.79
CA SER A 168 2.70 -5.68 -4.62
C SER A 168 2.23 -7.13 -4.63
N GLY A 169 0.97 -7.36 -5.04
CA GLY A 169 0.44 -8.70 -5.26
C GLY A 169 1.26 -9.52 -6.26
N ALA A 170 1.73 -8.90 -7.35
CA ALA A 170 2.62 -9.56 -8.31
C ALA A 170 3.91 -10.04 -7.64
N MET A 171 4.55 -9.21 -6.81
CA MET A 171 5.77 -9.60 -6.10
C MET A 171 5.51 -10.62 -5.00
N ALA A 172 4.36 -10.60 -4.35
CA ALA A 172 3.97 -11.65 -3.42
C ALA A 172 3.85 -13.00 -4.14
N ASN A 173 3.20 -13.02 -5.29
CA ASN A 173 3.04 -14.23 -6.12
C ASN A 173 4.40 -14.72 -6.69
N GLU A 174 5.28 -13.82 -7.15
CA GLU A 174 6.65 -14.19 -7.57
C GLU A 174 7.42 -14.86 -6.45
N ASN A 175 7.40 -14.32 -5.24
CA ASN A 175 8.09 -14.91 -4.10
C ASN A 175 7.48 -16.26 -3.69
N ALA A 176 6.15 -16.36 -3.69
CA ALA A 176 5.46 -17.63 -3.41
C ALA A 176 5.83 -18.70 -4.43
N LEU A 177 5.82 -18.37 -5.73
CA LEU A 177 6.19 -19.29 -6.79
C LEU A 177 7.65 -19.74 -6.66
N LYS A 178 8.56 -18.79 -6.37
CA LYS A 178 9.97 -19.09 -6.14
C LYS A 178 10.16 -20.10 -5.00
N VAL A 179 9.48 -19.91 -3.89
CA VAL A 179 9.51 -20.86 -2.75
C VAL A 179 8.96 -22.22 -3.14
N CYS A 180 7.86 -22.24 -3.90
CA CYS A 180 7.28 -23.50 -4.40
C CYS A 180 8.25 -24.26 -5.29
N TYR A 181 8.90 -23.60 -6.25
CA TYR A 181 9.89 -24.23 -7.10
C TYR A 181 11.10 -24.75 -6.31
N GLN A 182 11.63 -23.97 -5.37
CA GLN A 182 12.75 -24.40 -4.53
C GLN A 182 12.41 -25.62 -3.68
N LYS A 183 11.18 -25.69 -3.19
CA LYS A 183 10.72 -26.80 -2.34
C LYS A 183 10.41 -28.07 -3.14
N HIS A 184 9.91 -27.93 -4.36
CA HIS A 184 9.40 -29.02 -5.17
C HIS A 184 10.25 -29.31 -6.42
N ALA A 185 11.51 -28.85 -6.45
CA ALA A 185 12.41 -29.16 -7.55
C ALA A 185 12.44 -30.69 -7.83
N PRO A 186 12.40 -31.10 -9.09
CA PRO A 186 12.52 -30.37 -10.35
C PRO A 186 11.15 -29.94 -10.96
N ALA A 187 10.07 -29.86 -10.20
CA ALA A 187 8.76 -29.46 -10.72
C ALA A 187 8.85 -28.05 -11.37
N SER A 188 8.33 -27.92 -12.58
CA SER A 188 8.41 -26.69 -13.38
C SER A 188 7.06 -26.25 -13.94
N ARG A 189 5.99 -27.01 -13.72
CA ARG A 189 4.64 -26.70 -14.20
C ARG A 189 3.83 -26.01 -13.11
N VAL A 190 2.97 -25.09 -13.53
CA VAL A 190 2.03 -24.39 -12.66
C VAL A 190 0.62 -24.76 -13.08
N LEU A 191 -0.22 -25.14 -12.14
CA LEU A 191 -1.64 -25.33 -12.35
C LEU A 191 -2.38 -24.09 -11.87
N CYS A 192 -3.14 -23.47 -12.77
CA CYS A 192 -3.93 -22.27 -12.51
C CYS A 192 -5.39 -22.43 -12.88
N PHE A 193 -6.22 -21.52 -12.42
CA PHE A 193 -7.60 -21.43 -12.88
C PHE A 193 -7.72 -20.61 -14.16
N GLN A 194 -8.71 -20.94 -14.99
CA GLN A 194 -9.10 -20.10 -16.11
C GLN A 194 -9.51 -18.70 -15.61
N ASP A 195 -9.35 -17.69 -16.44
CA ASP A 195 -9.64 -16.28 -16.13
C ASP A 195 -8.90 -15.72 -14.92
N CYS A 196 -7.84 -16.38 -14.43
CA CYS A 196 -7.10 -15.89 -13.28
C CYS A 196 -6.21 -14.69 -13.62
N PHE A 197 -6.04 -13.81 -12.64
CA PHE A 197 -5.11 -12.71 -12.69
C PHE A 197 -4.05 -12.86 -11.59
N MET A 198 -2.78 -13.02 -12.00
CA MET A 198 -1.67 -13.23 -11.06
C MET A 198 -0.76 -12.00 -10.90
N GLY A 199 -0.88 -11.02 -11.77
CA GLY A 199 -0.03 -9.82 -11.80
C GLY A 199 0.50 -9.51 -13.19
N ARG A 200 1.39 -8.52 -13.28
CA ARG A 200 1.92 -8.00 -14.56
C ARG A 200 3.45 -7.99 -14.62
N SER A 201 4.14 -8.70 -13.74
CA SER A 201 5.54 -9.07 -13.97
C SER A 201 5.64 -10.08 -15.14
N ILE A 202 6.81 -10.29 -15.68
CA ILE A 202 6.99 -11.21 -16.83
C ILE A 202 6.47 -12.61 -16.51
N THR A 203 6.78 -13.15 -15.32
CA THR A 203 6.32 -14.48 -14.92
C THR A 203 4.82 -14.48 -14.64
N MET A 204 4.33 -13.49 -13.89
CA MET A 204 2.92 -13.46 -13.49
C MET A 204 1.96 -13.23 -14.67
N CYS A 205 2.36 -12.46 -15.69
CA CYS A 205 1.54 -12.34 -16.88
C CYS A 205 1.52 -13.63 -17.73
N GLN A 206 2.55 -14.47 -17.67
CA GLN A 206 2.55 -15.78 -18.35
C GLN A 206 1.61 -16.76 -17.63
N ILE A 207 1.52 -16.68 -16.30
CA ILE A 207 0.66 -17.56 -15.48
C ILE A 207 -0.80 -17.08 -15.52
N GLY A 208 -1.04 -15.77 -15.54
CA GLY A 208 -2.38 -15.22 -15.68
C GLY A 208 -3.04 -15.65 -16.99
N ASP A 209 -4.34 -15.98 -16.95
CA ASP A 209 -5.10 -16.43 -18.11
C ASP A 209 -5.77 -15.26 -18.87
N GLY A 210 -4.96 -14.27 -19.24
CA GLY A 210 -5.38 -13.11 -20.00
C GLY A 210 -4.44 -12.87 -21.18
N PRO A 211 -4.84 -13.16 -22.42
CA PRO A 211 -3.98 -13.02 -23.60
C PRO A 211 -3.43 -11.61 -23.77
N ASP A 212 -4.20 -10.58 -23.42
CA ASP A 212 -3.80 -9.18 -23.52
C ASP A 212 -2.61 -8.83 -22.62
N TYR A 213 -2.47 -9.50 -21.47
CA TYR A 213 -1.38 -9.23 -20.52
C TYR A 213 -0.06 -9.87 -20.95
N ARG A 214 -0.11 -10.88 -21.79
CA ARG A 214 1.07 -11.64 -22.27
C ARG A 214 1.42 -11.40 -23.74
N GLN A 215 0.73 -10.49 -24.39
CA GLN A 215 0.99 -10.17 -25.80
C GLN A 215 2.44 -9.74 -26.02
N GLY A 216 3.15 -10.45 -26.91
CA GLY A 216 4.55 -10.18 -27.25
C GLY A 216 5.58 -10.63 -26.20
N ILE A 217 5.14 -11.30 -25.12
CA ILE A 217 6.04 -11.86 -24.11
C ILE A 217 6.39 -13.30 -24.47
N PRO A 218 7.70 -13.68 -24.51
CA PRO A 218 8.10 -15.07 -24.68
C PRO A 218 7.56 -15.95 -23.55
N LEU A 219 6.82 -17.00 -23.88
CA LEU A 219 6.27 -17.91 -22.88
C LEU A 219 7.32 -18.94 -22.48
N SER A 220 7.87 -18.80 -21.29
CA SER A 220 8.87 -19.70 -20.69
C SER A 220 8.33 -20.49 -19.49
N THR A 221 7.15 -20.14 -18.99
CA THR A 221 6.52 -20.82 -17.87
C THR A 221 5.45 -21.79 -18.40
N LEU A 222 5.56 -23.06 -17.99
CA LEU A 222 4.59 -24.09 -18.35
C LEU A 222 3.38 -23.99 -17.44
N VAL A 223 2.23 -23.66 -18.00
CA VAL A 223 0.97 -23.46 -17.24
C VAL A 223 -0.11 -24.35 -17.80
N ASP A 224 -0.81 -25.05 -16.92
CA ASP A 224 -2.03 -25.76 -17.21
C ASP A 224 -3.20 -25.02 -16.54
N TYR A 225 -4.33 -24.91 -17.24
CA TYR A 225 -5.52 -24.24 -16.71
C TYR A 225 -6.64 -25.23 -16.45
N MET A 226 -7.36 -24.99 -15.37
CA MET A 226 -8.57 -25.72 -15.00
C MET A 226 -9.72 -24.73 -14.73
N PRO A 227 -10.98 -25.10 -14.92
CA PRO A 227 -12.10 -24.27 -14.54
C PRO A 227 -12.07 -23.93 -13.04
N PHE A 228 -12.46 -22.69 -12.69
CA PHE A 228 -12.52 -22.29 -11.28
C PHE A 228 -13.67 -22.97 -10.55
N TRP A 229 -14.83 -22.99 -11.20
CA TRP A 229 -16.04 -23.62 -10.67
C TRP A 229 -16.94 -24.01 -11.85
N GLU A 230 -17.15 -25.29 -12.01
CA GLU A 230 -18.25 -25.81 -12.82
C GLU A 230 -19.18 -26.58 -11.89
N PRO A 231 -20.43 -26.11 -11.65
CA PRO A 231 -21.39 -26.90 -10.91
C PRO A 231 -21.64 -28.17 -11.71
N ALA A 232 -21.26 -29.27 -11.13
CA ALA A 232 -21.37 -30.68 -11.59
C ALA A 232 -21.82 -30.87 -13.06
N MET A 233 -20.89 -31.28 -13.90
CA MET A 233 -21.29 -32.13 -15.01
C MET A 233 -21.81 -33.48 -14.48
#